data_d2e91f30d4e66c4ef2dc464ab70b1db6
#
_entry.id   d2e91f30d4e66c4ef2dc464ab70b1db6
#
_cell.length_a   1.000
_cell.length_b   1.000
_cell.length_c   1.000
_cell.angle_alpha   90.00
_cell.angle_beta   90.00
_cell.angle_gamma   90.00
#
_symmetry.space_group_name_H-M   'P 1'
#
loop_
_entity.id
_entity.type
_entity.pdbx_description
1 polymer ?
#
loop_
_entity_poly.entity_id
_entity_poly.type
_entity_poly.pdbx_seq_one_letter_code
_entity_poly.pdbx_strand_id
1 'polypeptide(L)'
;MELDKFYQFTVTNKLVINQRKCFVMKFSRSKSYDFPPEFTIGGSMTLEVKREQRILGVIVQDSLRWDSQCQEMIKKATNVTWAIRRMKSLGVPEATLVEFWKTEGRGHLEYACPVWHSSLTIAQSRSLDRAQRVAMAAITGRWEASHSLQLSQLGLEKLET
;
A
#
# COMPACT_ATOMS: atom_id res chain seq x y z
N MET A 1 -26.07 -18.48 11.10
CA MET A 1 -25.33 -17.56 10.20
C MET A 1 -24.17 -18.31 9.56
N GLU A 2 -23.66 -17.93 8.39
CA GLU A 2 -22.55 -18.67 7.75
C GLU A 2 -21.29 -18.71 8.63
N LEU A 3 -21.03 -17.65 9.37
CA LEU A 3 -19.88 -17.59 10.30
C LEU A 3 -19.98 -18.59 11.45
N ASP A 4 -21.19 -18.88 11.96
CA ASP A 4 -21.36 -19.89 13.00
C ASP A 4 -21.13 -21.30 12.45
N LYS A 5 -21.50 -21.56 11.20
CA LYS A 5 -21.18 -22.83 10.52
C LYS A 5 -19.67 -23.01 10.38
N PHE A 6 -18.95 -21.94 9.99
CA PHE A 6 -17.49 -21.95 9.94
C PHE A 6 -16.89 -22.22 11.31
N TYR A 7 -17.38 -21.55 12.36
CA TYR A 7 -16.92 -21.79 13.73
C TYR A 7 -17.15 -23.26 14.15
N GLN A 8 -18.33 -23.81 13.91
CA GLN A 8 -18.61 -25.23 14.19
C GLN A 8 -17.70 -26.16 13.41
N PHE A 9 -17.43 -25.86 12.13
CA PHE A 9 -16.47 -26.63 11.34
C PHE A 9 -15.08 -26.63 11.99
N THR A 10 -14.60 -25.48 12.50
CA THR A 10 -13.28 -25.44 13.16
C THR A 10 -13.26 -26.27 14.44
N VAL A 11 -14.32 -26.21 15.25
CA VAL A 11 -14.46 -27.01 16.47
C VAL A 11 -14.46 -28.50 16.14
N THR A 12 -15.26 -28.93 15.16
CA THR A 12 -15.37 -30.33 14.74
C THR A 12 -14.02 -30.88 14.23
N ASN A 13 -13.26 -30.05 13.50
CA ASN A 13 -11.96 -30.46 12.95
C ASN A 13 -10.77 -30.16 13.87
N LYS A 14 -11.02 -29.80 15.12
CA LYS A 14 -9.99 -29.47 16.14
C LYS A 14 -9.01 -28.38 15.67
N LEU A 15 -9.48 -27.42 14.89
CA LEU A 15 -8.71 -26.25 14.43
C LEU A 15 -8.80 -25.15 15.46
N VAL A 16 -7.67 -24.54 15.82
CA VAL A 16 -7.64 -23.41 16.77
C VAL A 16 -7.61 -22.10 16.00
N ILE A 17 -8.68 -21.32 16.14
CA ILE A 17 -8.74 -19.97 15.57
C ILE A 17 -7.91 -19.02 16.44
N ASN A 18 -6.98 -18.31 15.81
CA ASN A 18 -6.24 -17.25 16.51
C ASN A 18 -7.09 -15.97 16.53
N GLN A 19 -7.86 -15.79 17.60
CA GLN A 19 -8.74 -14.63 17.79
C GLN A 19 -8.02 -13.28 17.64
N ARG A 20 -6.75 -13.17 18.09
CA ARG A 20 -5.97 -11.93 17.98
C ARG A 20 -5.66 -11.52 16.55
N LYS A 21 -5.74 -12.46 15.60
CA LYS A 21 -5.53 -12.21 14.16
C LYS A 21 -6.84 -12.12 13.38
N CYS A 22 -7.97 -12.34 14.04
CA CYS A 22 -9.28 -12.26 13.43
C CYS A 22 -9.92 -10.90 13.69
N PHE A 23 -10.58 -10.37 12.71
CA PHE A 23 -11.33 -9.11 12.78
C PHE A 23 -12.50 -9.16 11.80
N VAL A 24 -13.44 -8.25 11.96
CA VAL A 24 -14.55 -8.04 11.03
C VAL A 24 -14.39 -6.69 10.38
N MET A 25 -14.63 -6.62 9.08
CA MET A 25 -14.66 -5.36 8.34
C MET A 25 -15.93 -5.32 7.48
N LYS A 26 -16.70 -4.24 7.63
CA LYS A 26 -17.90 -4.00 6.80
C LYS A 26 -17.57 -3.01 5.71
N PHE A 27 -17.62 -3.43 4.47
CA PHE A 27 -17.47 -2.54 3.33
C PHE A 27 -18.76 -1.80 3.02
N SER A 28 -18.75 -0.47 3.04
CA SER A 28 -19.91 0.36 2.75
C SER A 28 -19.50 1.68 2.10
N ARG A 29 -20.29 2.11 1.10
CA ARG A 29 -20.20 3.47 0.54
C ARG A 29 -20.91 4.51 1.39
N SER A 30 -21.81 4.09 2.29
CA SER A 30 -22.52 4.99 3.18
C SER A 30 -21.64 5.49 4.29
N LYS A 31 -21.73 6.79 4.58
CA LYS A 31 -21.09 7.40 5.74
C LYS A 31 -21.78 7.02 7.06
N SER A 32 -23.04 6.60 7.01
CA SER A 32 -23.77 6.09 8.17
C SER A 32 -23.29 4.68 8.46
N TYR A 33 -22.43 4.58 9.44
CA TYR A 33 -21.83 3.32 9.88
C TYR A 33 -22.60 2.82 11.12
N ASP A 34 -23.77 2.23 10.87
CA ASP A 34 -24.52 1.57 11.91
C ASP A 34 -24.12 0.08 11.95
N PHE A 35 -23.02 -0.20 12.63
CA PHE A 35 -22.48 -1.53 12.81
C PHE A 35 -21.86 -1.65 14.21
N PRO A 36 -22.15 -2.71 14.98
CA PRO A 36 -21.65 -2.84 16.32
C PRO A 36 -20.11 -2.80 16.35
N PRO A 37 -19.48 -2.27 17.41
CA PRO A 37 -18.02 -2.21 17.54
C PRO A 37 -17.37 -3.58 17.66
N GLU A 38 -18.15 -4.58 18.08
CA GLU A 38 -17.73 -5.96 18.29
C GLU A 38 -18.71 -6.93 17.65
N PHE A 39 -18.23 -8.05 17.20
CA PHE A 39 -19.02 -9.11 16.59
C PHE A 39 -18.73 -10.45 17.26
N THR A 40 -19.77 -11.12 17.78
CA THR A 40 -19.61 -12.42 18.45
C THR A 40 -19.93 -13.57 17.52
N ILE A 41 -19.04 -14.56 17.46
CA ILE A 41 -19.17 -15.80 16.68
C ILE A 41 -19.19 -16.99 17.62
N GLY A 42 -20.07 -17.95 17.36
CA GLY A 42 -20.18 -19.17 18.17
C GLY A 42 -20.56 -18.92 19.63
N GLY A 43 -21.12 -17.75 19.95
CA GLY A 43 -21.52 -17.35 21.29
C GLY A 43 -20.38 -17.07 22.29
N SER A 44 -19.13 -17.27 21.90
CA SER A 44 -17.98 -17.14 22.82
C SER A 44 -16.80 -16.33 22.29
N MET A 45 -16.64 -16.23 20.97
CA MET A 45 -15.53 -15.54 20.37
C MET A 45 -15.94 -14.15 19.88
N THR A 46 -15.45 -13.10 20.56
CA THR A 46 -15.68 -11.70 20.17
C THR A 46 -14.59 -11.21 19.26
N LEU A 47 -14.98 -10.65 18.12
CA LEU A 47 -14.09 -10.07 17.11
C LEU A 47 -14.25 -8.57 17.07
N GLU A 48 -13.12 -7.87 17.00
CA GLU A 48 -13.07 -6.42 16.82
C GLU A 48 -13.53 -6.03 15.42
N VAL A 49 -14.35 -5.00 15.30
CA VAL A 49 -14.72 -4.42 14.01
C VAL A 49 -13.73 -3.33 13.65
N LYS A 50 -13.03 -3.51 12.55
CA LYS A 50 -12.01 -2.56 12.07
C LYS A 50 -12.47 -1.81 10.84
N ARG A 51 -12.12 -0.54 10.78
CA ARG A 51 -12.32 0.32 9.60
C ARG A 51 -11.14 0.29 8.64
N GLU A 52 -9.98 -0.07 9.15
CA GLU A 52 -8.74 -0.18 8.39
C GLU A 52 -7.91 -1.33 8.93
N GLN A 53 -7.35 -2.14 8.04
CA GLN A 53 -6.48 -3.25 8.40
C GLN A 53 -5.47 -3.54 7.31
N ARG A 54 -4.26 -3.93 7.71
CA ARG A 54 -3.25 -4.45 6.78
C ARG A 54 -3.51 -5.93 6.49
N ILE A 55 -3.76 -6.25 5.23
CA ILE A 55 -4.00 -7.61 4.74
C ILE A 55 -2.95 -7.90 3.69
N LEU A 56 -2.13 -8.94 3.89
CA LEU A 56 -1.05 -9.32 2.98
C LEU A 56 -0.17 -8.13 2.53
N GLY A 57 0.12 -7.20 3.45
CA GLY A 57 0.95 -6.04 3.17
C GLY A 57 0.21 -4.82 2.62
N VAL A 58 -1.04 -4.96 2.16
CA VAL A 58 -1.88 -3.87 1.66
C VAL A 58 -2.78 -3.33 2.77
N ILE A 59 -2.87 -2.02 2.90
CA ILE A 59 -3.79 -1.37 3.84
C ILE A 59 -5.15 -1.22 3.16
N VAL A 60 -6.14 -1.98 3.65
CA VAL A 60 -7.51 -1.97 3.16
C VAL A 60 -8.36 -1.17 4.13
N GLN A 61 -9.18 -0.25 3.60
CA GLN A 61 -10.14 0.55 4.35
C GLN A 61 -11.57 0.10 4.03
N ASP A 62 -12.47 0.24 4.99
CA ASP A 62 -13.91 -0.12 4.87
C ASP A 62 -14.63 0.63 3.75
N SER A 63 -14.15 1.81 3.41
CA SER A 63 -14.63 2.65 2.32
C SER A 63 -14.06 2.28 0.95
N LEU A 64 -13.12 1.33 0.88
CA LEU A 64 -12.30 1.00 -0.30
C LEU A 64 -11.59 2.24 -0.88
N ARG A 65 -11.30 3.24 -0.05
CA ARG A 65 -10.43 4.35 -0.38
C ARG A 65 -8.99 3.94 -0.10
N TRP A 66 -8.09 4.34 -0.95
CA TRP A 66 -6.69 3.93 -0.88
C TRP A 66 -5.78 5.00 -0.30
N ASP A 67 -6.34 5.96 0.46
CA ASP A 67 -5.58 7.09 1.00
C ASP A 67 -4.43 6.63 1.91
N SER A 68 -4.72 5.73 2.86
CA SER A 68 -3.71 5.18 3.78
C SER A 68 -2.67 4.32 3.05
N GLN A 69 -3.10 3.53 2.06
CA GLN A 69 -2.18 2.72 1.25
C GLN A 69 -1.23 3.61 0.44
N CYS A 70 -1.75 4.62 -0.25
CA CYS A 70 -0.94 5.56 -1.02
C CYS A 70 0.07 6.30 -0.13
N GLN A 71 -0.35 6.77 1.06
CA GLN A 71 0.53 7.44 2.01
C GLN A 71 1.66 6.51 2.48
N GLU A 72 1.36 5.26 2.79
CA GLU A 72 2.36 4.29 3.22
C GLU A 72 3.37 3.99 2.11
N MET A 73 2.91 3.81 0.87
CA MET A 73 3.78 3.59 -0.29
C MET A 73 4.70 4.79 -0.54
N ILE A 74 4.14 6.00 -0.54
CA ILE A 74 4.90 7.25 -0.71
C ILE A 74 5.94 7.41 0.41
N LYS A 75 5.57 7.11 1.65
CA LYS A 75 6.49 7.15 2.80
C LYS A 75 7.69 6.21 2.58
N LYS A 76 7.45 4.98 2.16
CA LYS A 76 8.51 4.00 1.86
C LYS A 76 9.41 4.46 0.72
N ALA A 77 8.81 4.90 -0.39
CA ALA A 77 9.57 5.45 -1.53
C ALA A 77 10.38 6.71 -1.15
N THR A 78 9.86 7.52 -0.24
CA THR A 78 10.58 8.69 0.30
C THR A 78 11.81 8.27 1.10
N ASN A 79 11.71 7.22 1.92
CA ASN A 79 12.87 6.69 2.66
C ASN A 79 13.97 6.20 1.70
N VAL A 80 13.60 5.52 0.61
CA VAL A 80 14.56 5.12 -0.43
C VAL A 80 15.18 6.35 -1.10
N THR A 81 14.39 7.39 -1.36
CA THR A 81 14.89 8.65 -1.93
C THR A 81 15.91 9.34 -1.00
N TRP A 82 15.72 9.27 0.30
CA TRP A 82 16.70 9.74 1.28
C TRP A 82 18.02 8.95 1.20
N ALA A 83 17.94 7.62 1.10
CA ALA A 83 19.12 6.78 0.91
C ALA A 83 19.86 7.15 -0.38
N ILE A 84 19.15 7.37 -1.50
CA ILE A 84 19.70 7.81 -2.77
C ILE A 84 20.46 9.12 -2.62
N ARG A 85 19.88 10.13 -1.96
CA ARG A 85 20.56 11.40 -1.71
C ARG A 85 21.87 11.21 -0.92
N ARG A 86 21.85 10.34 0.07
CA ARG A 86 23.05 10.01 0.85
C ARG A 86 24.10 9.29 0.01
N MET A 87 23.71 8.29 -0.77
CA MET A 87 24.61 7.58 -1.67
C MET A 87 25.22 8.52 -2.72
N LYS A 88 24.42 9.42 -3.30
CA LYS A 88 24.89 10.44 -4.23
C LYS A 88 25.92 11.37 -3.60
N SER A 89 25.73 11.82 -2.36
CA SER A 89 26.70 12.65 -1.64
C SER A 89 28.02 11.94 -1.36
N LEU A 90 28.04 10.62 -1.41
CA LEU A 90 29.23 9.77 -1.28
C LEU A 90 29.87 9.43 -2.64
N GLY A 91 29.39 10.01 -3.73
CA GLY A 91 29.94 9.82 -5.07
C GLY A 91 29.50 8.54 -5.79
N VAL A 92 28.42 7.88 -5.34
CA VAL A 92 27.89 6.70 -6.03
C VAL A 92 27.43 7.08 -7.44
N PRO A 93 27.82 6.33 -8.48
CA PRO A 93 27.46 6.62 -9.87
C PRO A 93 25.93 6.63 -10.10
N GLU A 94 25.46 7.49 -11.01
CA GLU A 94 24.05 7.64 -11.33
C GLU A 94 23.41 6.33 -11.77
N ALA A 95 24.07 5.53 -12.60
CA ALA A 95 23.57 4.22 -13.04
C ALA A 95 23.26 3.29 -11.85
N THR A 96 24.11 3.26 -10.84
CA THR A 96 23.90 2.47 -9.62
C THR A 96 22.70 3.00 -8.80
N LEU A 97 22.53 4.32 -8.73
CA LEU A 97 21.40 4.94 -8.06
C LEU A 97 20.08 4.62 -8.77
N VAL A 98 20.08 4.56 -10.10
CA VAL A 98 18.92 4.15 -10.91
C VAL A 98 18.56 2.71 -10.62
N GLU A 99 19.51 1.80 -10.62
CA GLU A 99 19.26 0.38 -10.30
C GLU A 99 18.75 0.20 -8.86
N PHE A 100 19.33 0.93 -7.90
CA PHE A 100 18.86 0.93 -6.53
C PHE A 100 17.40 1.42 -6.43
N TRP A 101 17.02 2.46 -7.20
CA TRP A 101 15.65 2.91 -7.26
C TRP A 101 14.72 1.86 -7.88
N LYS A 102 15.11 1.19 -8.96
CA LYS A 102 14.32 0.14 -9.60
C LYS A 102 14.00 -0.99 -8.64
N THR A 103 14.99 -1.43 -7.87
CA THR A 103 14.85 -2.58 -6.95
C THR A 103 14.12 -2.22 -5.66
N GLU A 104 14.52 -1.15 -5.01
CA GLU A 104 14.04 -0.80 -3.67
C GLU A 104 12.90 0.23 -3.67
N GLY A 105 12.93 1.21 -4.55
CA GLY A 105 12.00 2.32 -4.53
C GLY A 105 10.72 2.06 -5.31
N ARG A 106 10.88 1.67 -6.57
CA ARG A 106 9.75 1.44 -7.48
C ARG A 106 8.85 0.30 -6.99
N GLY A 107 9.45 -0.78 -6.49
CA GLY A 107 8.70 -1.91 -5.95
C GLY A 107 7.72 -1.53 -4.82
N HIS A 108 8.01 -0.47 -4.06
CA HIS A 108 7.08 0.02 -3.05
C HIS A 108 5.87 0.74 -3.65
N LEU A 109 6.03 1.43 -4.78
CA LEU A 109 4.96 2.17 -5.46
C LEU A 109 4.07 1.26 -6.30
N GLU A 110 4.56 0.09 -6.72
CA GLU A 110 3.85 -0.86 -7.58
C GLU A 110 3.37 -2.12 -6.82
N TYR A 111 3.70 -2.24 -5.53
CA TYR A 111 3.33 -3.41 -4.74
C TYR A 111 1.83 -3.66 -4.76
N ALA A 112 1.44 -4.85 -5.21
CA ALA A 112 0.04 -5.30 -5.30
C ALA A 112 -0.86 -4.34 -6.11
N CYS A 113 -0.33 -3.63 -7.11
CA CYS A 113 -1.06 -2.65 -7.91
C CYS A 113 -2.37 -3.20 -8.54
N PRO A 114 -2.51 -4.46 -8.95
CA PRO A 114 -3.79 -4.97 -9.46
C PRO A 114 -4.95 -4.87 -8.46
N VAL A 115 -4.66 -4.79 -7.15
CA VAL A 115 -5.69 -4.74 -6.10
C VAL A 115 -6.31 -3.36 -5.96
N TRP A 116 -5.55 -2.30 -6.12
CA TRP A 116 -5.94 -0.94 -5.76
C TRP A 116 -5.87 0.07 -6.92
N HIS A 117 -5.09 -0.21 -7.95
CA HIS A 117 -4.79 0.72 -9.03
C HIS A 117 -6.05 1.24 -9.75
N SER A 118 -6.95 0.34 -10.18
CA SER A 118 -8.16 0.71 -10.92
C SER A 118 -9.14 1.60 -10.13
N SER A 119 -8.96 1.71 -8.82
CA SER A 119 -9.81 2.47 -7.92
C SER A 119 -9.17 3.75 -7.39
N LEU A 120 -7.96 4.10 -7.88
CA LEU A 120 -7.30 5.34 -7.51
C LEU A 120 -8.04 6.56 -8.04
N THR A 121 -8.06 7.60 -7.23
CA THR A 121 -8.41 8.93 -7.69
C THR A 121 -7.25 9.55 -8.48
N ILE A 122 -7.55 10.50 -9.36
CA ILE A 122 -6.53 11.28 -10.10
C ILE A 122 -5.53 11.94 -9.14
N ALA A 123 -5.99 12.40 -7.97
CA ALA A 123 -5.12 13.00 -6.95
C ALA A 123 -4.14 12.00 -6.35
N GLN A 124 -4.59 10.78 -6.06
CA GLN A 124 -3.74 9.70 -5.54
C GLN A 124 -2.71 9.27 -6.59
N SER A 125 -3.12 9.04 -7.85
CA SER A 125 -2.21 8.72 -8.93
C SER A 125 -1.13 9.80 -9.11
N ARG A 126 -1.52 11.06 -9.16
CA ARG A 126 -0.56 12.19 -9.23
C ARG A 126 0.41 12.24 -8.04
N SER A 127 -0.02 11.82 -6.86
CA SER A 127 0.83 11.79 -5.67
C SER A 127 1.89 10.70 -5.76
N LEU A 128 1.55 9.53 -6.31
CA LEU A 128 2.49 8.44 -6.59
C LEU A 128 3.50 8.85 -7.67
N ASP A 129 3.04 9.43 -8.78
CA ASP A 129 3.89 9.96 -9.84
C ASP A 129 4.87 11.02 -9.29
N ARG A 130 4.38 11.90 -8.42
CA ARG A 130 5.21 12.91 -7.78
C ARG A 130 6.31 12.28 -6.92
N ALA A 131 6.03 11.22 -6.18
CA ALA A 131 7.04 10.51 -5.38
C ALA A 131 8.15 9.94 -6.29
N GLN A 132 7.79 9.35 -7.43
CA GLN A 132 8.76 8.89 -8.43
C GLN A 132 9.59 10.06 -9.00
N ARG A 133 8.97 11.18 -9.36
CA ARG A 133 9.67 12.37 -9.87
C ARG A 133 10.67 12.93 -8.86
N VAL A 134 10.32 12.96 -7.58
CA VAL A 134 11.23 13.42 -6.51
C VAL A 134 12.46 12.51 -6.41
N ALA A 135 12.28 11.20 -6.54
CA ALA A 135 13.38 10.25 -6.57
C ALA A 135 14.29 10.45 -7.80
N MET A 136 13.69 10.65 -8.98
CA MET A 136 14.46 10.93 -10.20
C MET A 136 15.25 12.22 -10.08
N ALA A 137 14.66 13.28 -9.55
CA ALA A 137 15.37 14.53 -9.29
C ALA A 137 16.50 14.35 -8.26
N ALA A 138 16.36 13.47 -7.28
CA ALA A 138 17.43 13.13 -6.34
C ALA A 138 18.59 12.41 -7.04
N ILE A 139 18.31 11.53 -7.99
CA ILE A 139 19.30 10.80 -8.78
C ILE A 139 20.05 11.76 -9.72
N THR A 140 19.36 12.48 -10.57
CA THR A 140 19.95 13.35 -11.59
C THR A 140 20.51 14.67 -11.02
N GLY A 141 19.97 15.14 -9.91
CA GLY A 141 20.22 16.48 -9.35
C GLY A 141 19.47 17.59 -10.08
N ARG A 142 18.57 17.26 -10.98
CA ARG A 142 17.80 18.21 -11.79
C ARG A 142 16.31 17.92 -11.65
N TRP A 143 15.52 18.97 -11.66
CA TRP A 143 14.08 18.87 -11.75
C TRP A 143 13.67 19.12 -13.20
N GLU A 144 13.41 18.05 -13.94
CA GLU A 144 13.00 18.17 -15.32
C GLU A 144 11.52 18.59 -15.44
N ALA A 145 11.24 19.47 -16.39
CA ALA A 145 9.87 19.93 -16.67
C ALA A 145 9.00 18.78 -17.18
N SER A 146 9.58 17.90 -18.03
CA SER A 146 8.89 16.74 -18.58
C SER A 146 9.28 15.46 -17.84
N HIS A 147 8.30 14.86 -17.14
CA HIS A 147 8.48 13.58 -16.43
C HIS A 147 8.82 12.44 -17.42
N SER A 148 8.18 12.43 -18.57
CA SER A 148 8.40 11.38 -19.59
C SER A 148 9.83 11.42 -20.15
N LEU A 149 10.39 12.60 -20.37
CA LEU A 149 11.79 12.74 -20.81
C LEU A 149 12.76 12.27 -19.73
N GLN A 150 12.51 12.62 -18.48
CA GLN A 150 13.35 12.18 -17.36
C GLN A 150 13.36 10.65 -17.20
N LEU A 151 12.21 10.02 -17.30
CA LEU A 151 12.09 8.56 -17.26
C LEU A 151 12.82 7.91 -18.45
N SER A 152 12.62 8.42 -19.65
CA SER A 152 13.29 7.90 -20.87
C SER A 152 14.83 8.01 -20.75
N GLN A 153 15.36 9.12 -20.26
CA GLN A 153 16.79 9.31 -20.06
C GLN A 153 17.39 8.31 -19.07
N LEU A 154 16.63 7.90 -18.07
CA LEU A 154 17.06 6.96 -17.04
C LEU A 154 16.70 5.49 -17.38
N GLY A 155 16.13 5.23 -18.55
CA GLY A 155 15.66 3.90 -18.92
C GLY A 155 14.57 3.36 -17.99
N LEU A 156 13.69 4.26 -17.52
CA LEU A 156 12.58 3.94 -16.64
C LEU A 156 11.25 4.12 -17.38
N GLU A 157 10.31 3.29 -17.07
CA GLU A 157 8.92 3.42 -17.52
C GLU A 157 8.10 4.22 -16.51
N LYS A 158 6.96 4.75 -16.97
CA LYS A 158 5.95 5.28 -16.05
C LYS A 158 5.52 4.20 -15.07
N LEU A 159 5.07 4.60 -13.89
CA LEU A 159 4.36 3.68 -13.02
C LEU A 159 3.15 3.15 -13.80
N GLU A 160 2.90 1.86 -13.71
CA GLU A 160 1.65 1.28 -14.22
C GLU A 160 0.49 1.79 -13.36
N THR A 161 0.03 3.01 -13.64
CA THR A 161 -1.06 3.67 -12.93
C THR A 161 -2.19 4.01 -13.90
#